data_466ad03c89f07c541ab9c5eedc2e9cde
#
_entry.id   466ad03c89f07c541ab9c5eedc2e9cde
#
_cell.length_a   1.000
_cell.length_b   1.000
_cell.length_c   1.000
_cell.angle_alpha   90.00
_cell.angle_beta   90.00
_cell.angle_gamma   90.00
#
_symmetry.space_group_name_H-M   'P 1'
#
loop_
_entity.id
_entity.type
_entity.pdbx_description
1 polymer ?
#
loop_
_entity_poly.entity_id
_entity_poly.type
_entity_poly.pdbx_seq_one_letter_code
_entity_poly.pdbx_strand_id
1 'polypeptide(L)'
;MTSTHRVLALRLGAVAMSVTVGSLCLAGPAAVRPRPAAPAAARGSPGERLYMRGLSIAGRPVAATVQGDIRVESTGMACVNCHRRSGMGSAEGPLVVPALVGPVLFAPVTKGAPELGPPRTTGPGTREAYTDAALLRAVRDGVDPSGRSLSPTMPRYAIGEADANALGAFLRTLGGGPPPGVSEAVVHIATIVAPGVSAARRASMLDVLRTFVRAKNGGTRYETRRRRSGGWDMKQQYQGYRDWVLDEWELRGAPREWPAQLEELYRRQPVYALVGGIADADWSPVDAFCARHKVPAILPQTPLPTAASSGDQFYSLYFSRGVTLEAQAIAHHLASVPAGGKVRQVSRCGTPGQAAAAALARALDPTPAPSPCVPASAALTAASWAALVGDARRVVLWLDAGDAAGLEALAGSAAIENVSEVYLSSTLLGEDAVRVPEPLRRLAVLAHPFVAPEEFDRHAMRSLLWLKSNNVKPADRRVAVDALFAIVLTADALSVPGTIGSREYFIETIEHMTNRSLSPTSYPSVSFDSQRRFASAGAYLLKMPSSPEETFGKVEEWYVPAS
;
A
#
# COMPACT_ATOMS: atom_id res chain seq x y z
N MET A 1 16.75 65.62 -25.53
CA MET A 1 16.22 66.86 -24.90
C MET A 1 15.88 66.48 -23.51
N THR A 2 16.80 66.71 -22.55
CA THR A 2 16.82 67.83 -21.59
C THR A 2 15.67 67.72 -20.60
N SER A 3 15.77 67.70 -19.26
CA SER A 3 16.77 68.23 -18.35
C SER A 3 16.25 67.95 -16.93
N THR A 4 17.03 67.39 -16.02
CA THR A 4 17.68 68.00 -14.84
C THR A 4 16.78 68.87 -13.92
N HIS A 5 16.76 68.70 -12.60
CA HIS A 5 17.58 69.19 -11.51
C HIS A 5 16.92 68.91 -10.14
N ARG A 6 17.69 68.36 -9.19
CA ARG A 6 18.41 68.97 -8.03
C ARG A 6 17.52 69.41 -6.85
N VAL A 7 17.73 68.78 -5.73
CA VAL A 7 18.55 69.13 -4.53
C VAL A 7 17.85 70.02 -3.53
N LEU A 8 17.73 69.68 -2.27
CA LEU A 8 18.52 70.23 -1.18
C LEU A 8 18.12 69.65 0.20
N ALA A 9 19.12 69.39 0.99
CA ALA A 9 19.08 68.98 2.38
C ALA A 9 18.83 70.15 3.32
N LEU A 10 18.36 69.91 4.52
CA LEU A 10 18.83 70.65 5.73
C LEU A 10 18.62 69.80 7.01
N ARG A 11 19.63 69.94 7.87
CA ARG A 11 19.85 69.34 9.19
C ARG A 11 19.07 70.11 10.28
N LEU A 12 18.85 69.41 11.41
CA LEU A 12 18.91 69.85 12.79
C LEU A 12 18.39 68.74 13.66
N GLY A 13 19.01 68.08 14.55
CA GLY A 13 19.81 68.43 15.69
C GLY A 13 18.95 68.52 16.96
N ALA A 14 18.78 67.39 17.72
CA ALA A 14 18.36 67.48 19.11
C ALA A 14 18.89 66.29 19.93
N VAL A 15 19.54 66.67 21.01
CA VAL A 15 20.13 65.85 22.07
C VAL A 15 19.02 65.20 22.89
N ALA A 16 19.12 63.90 23.16
CA ALA A 16 18.29 63.24 24.13
C ALA A 16 19.12 62.39 25.10
N MET A 17 18.86 62.58 26.31
CA MET A 17 19.48 62.16 27.54
C MET A 17 19.26 60.66 27.80
N SER A 18 20.32 59.95 28.12
CA SER A 18 20.29 58.50 28.42
C SER A 18 19.82 58.28 29.86
N VAL A 19 18.79 57.50 30.03
CA VAL A 19 18.41 56.87 31.30
C VAL A 19 18.67 55.35 31.17
N THR A 20 19.69 54.89 31.89
CA THR A 20 20.00 53.47 32.05
C THR A 20 19.08 52.84 33.09
N VAL A 21 18.15 51.99 32.65
CA VAL A 21 17.43 51.07 33.51
C VAL A 21 18.04 49.69 33.32
N GLY A 22 18.69 49.20 34.36
CA GLY A 22 19.25 47.84 34.39
C GLY A 22 18.13 46.80 34.45
N SER A 23 17.98 46.01 33.37
CA SER A 23 17.14 44.80 33.35
C SER A 23 17.97 43.59 33.73
N LEU A 24 17.64 42.99 34.87
CA LEU A 24 18.10 41.65 35.26
C LEU A 24 17.51 40.64 34.29
N CYS A 25 18.31 40.07 33.41
CA CYS A 25 17.93 38.91 32.62
C CYS A 25 17.94 37.67 33.49
N LEU A 26 16.76 37.17 33.86
CA LEU A 26 16.56 35.81 34.32
C LEU A 26 16.73 34.87 33.09
N ALA A 27 17.82 34.11 33.09
CA ALA A 27 18.04 33.07 32.10
C ALA A 27 17.02 31.94 32.32
N GLY A 28 16.02 31.88 31.45
CA GLY A 28 15.12 30.72 31.31
C GLY A 28 15.86 29.51 30.75
N PRO A 29 15.41 28.27 31.06
CA PRO A 29 16.08 27.06 30.57
C PRO A 29 16.08 27.06 29.04
N ALA A 30 17.27 26.85 28.46
CA ALA A 30 17.46 26.72 27.02
C ALA A 30 16.58 25.59 26.46
N ALA A 31 15.64 25.94 25.60
CA ALA A 31 14.87 24.96 24.85
C ALA A 31 15.83 24.09 24.05
N VAL A 32 15.92 22.81 24.42
CA VAL A 32 16.65 21.78 23.66
C VAL A 32 15.97 21.68 22.31
N ARG A 33 16.60 22.24 21.28
CA ARG A 33 16.15 22.04 19.89
C ARG A 33 16.19 20.54 19.58
N PRO A 34 15.10 19.93 19.12
CA PRO A 34 15.13 18.54 18.70
C PRO A 34 16.19 18.39 17.61
N ARG A 35 17.12 17.46 17.86
CA ARG A 35 18.15 17.10 16.88
C ARG A 35 17.45 16.68 15.59
N PRO A 36 17.79 17.25 14.42
CA PRO A 36 17.16 16.84 13.17
C PRO A 36 17.33 15.33 13.02
N ALA A 37 16.23 14.64 12.69
CA ALA A 37 16.25 13.20 12.41
C ALA A 37 17.31 12.93 11.35
N ALA A 38 18.18 11.94 11.58
CA ALA A 38 19.19 11.54 10.61
C ALA A 38 18.50 11.28 9.26
N PRO A 39 19.05 11.80 8.15
CA PRO A 39 18.44 11.65 6.85
C PRO A 39 18.19 10.16 6.54
N ALA A 40 17.09 9.86 5.86
CA ALA A 40 16.68 8.49 5.50
C ALA A 40 17.78 7.66 4.79
N ALA A 41 18.81 8.33 4.28
CA ALA A 41 20.02 7.76 3.70
C ALA A 41 20.86 6.88 4.67
N ALA A 42 20.69 7.04 6.00
CA ALA A 42 21.48 6.31 7.00
C ALA A 42 20.87 4.95 7.40
N ARG A 43 19.68 4.59 6.92
CA ARG A 43 19.04 3.29 7.23
C ARG A 43 19.60 2.17 6.35
N GLY A 44 19.80 1.00 6.92
CA GLY A 44 20.34 -0.20 6.28
C GLY A 44 21.86 -0.37 6.41
N SER A 45 22.34 -1.60 6.17
CA SER A 45 23.79 -1.88 6.14
C SER A 45 24.48 -1.16 4.99
N PRO A 46 25.81 -0.94 5.03
CA PRO A 46 26.51 -0.33 3.89
C PRO A 46 26.27 -1.06 2.57
N GLY A 47 26.30 -2.39 2.57
CA GLY A 47 26.02 -3.21 1.38
C GLY A 47 24.59 -3.11 0.92
N GLU A 48 23.61 -3.03 1.82
CA GLU A 48 22.22 -2.78 1.49
C GLU A 48 22.03 -1.41 0.83
N ARG A 49 22.68 -0.36 1.34
CA ARG A 49 22.62 0.97 0.73
C ARG A 49 23.23 0.99 -0.69
N LEU A 50 24.34 0.28 -0.88
CA LEU A 50 24.94 0.14 -2.21
C LEU A 50 23.99 -0.59 -3.16
N TYR A 51 23.42 -1.72 -2.73
CA TYR A 51 22.49 -2.51 -3.53
C TYR A 51 21.19 -1.76 -3.86
N MET A 52 20.58 -1.13 -2.85
CA MET A 52 19.25 -0.50 -2.98
C MET A 52 19.28 0.91 -3.56
N ARG A 53 20.39 1.64 -3.39
CA ARG A 53 20.46 3.08 -3.69
C ARG A 53 21.70 3.49 -4.50
N GLY A 54 22.61 2.57 -4.79
CA GLY A 54 23.86 2.87 -5.47
C GLY A 54 24.83 3.74 -4.65
N LEU A 55 24.74 3.73 -3.32
CA LEU A 55 25.60 4.54 -2.44
C LEU A 55 26.77 3.71 -1.90
N SER A 56 27.97 4.21 -2.05
CA SER A 56 29.20 3.62 -1.44
C SER A 56 29.08 3.57 0.09
N ILE A 57 30.03 2.87 0.73
CA ILE A 57 30.15 2.87 2.21
C ILE A 57 30.29 4.28 2.78
N ALA A 58 30.90 5.20 2.01
CA ALA A 58 31.02 6.61 2.36
C ALA A 58 29.71 7.43 2.14
N GLY A 59 28.62 6.79 1.69
CA GLY A 59 27.33 7.44 1.46
C GLY A 59 27.27 8.32 0.21
N ARG A 60 28.21 8.19 -0.71
CA ARG A 60 28.26 8.94 -1.99
C ARG A 60 27.79 8.06 -3.15
N PRO A 61 27.12 8.63 -4.17
CA PRO A 61 26.82 7.91 -5.41
C PRO A 61 28.08 7.31 -6.03
N VAL A 62 27.96 6.09 -6.54
CA VAL A 62 29.05 5.39 -7.24
C VAL A 62 28.95 5.71 -8.73
N ALA A 63 30.07 6.02 -9.38
CA ALA A 63 30.09 6.16 -10.83
C ALA A 63 29.95 4.79 -11.49
N ALA A 64 29.19 4.72 -12.56
CA ALA A 64 29.01 3.50 -13.34
C ALA A 64 29.07 3.78 -14.84
N THR A 65 29.37 2.75 -15.64
CA THR A 65 29.28 2.78 -17.09
C THR A 65 28.39 1.65 -17.60
N VAL A 66 27.57 1.94 -18.60
CA VAL A 66 26.66 1.00 -19.26
C VAL A 66 27.07 0.89 -20.72
N GLN A 67 26.97 -0.29 -21.31
CA GLN A 67 27.32 -0.57 -22.72
C GLN A 67 28.73 -0.16 -23.11
N GLY A 68 29.64 -0.05 -22.14
CA GLY A 68 31.06 0.18 -22.33
C GLY A 68 31.50 1.65 -22.19
N ASP A 69 30.67 2.62 -22.52
CA ASP A 69 31.07 4.05 -22.63
C ASP A 69 30.08 5.04 -22.00
N ILE A 70 28.81 4.67 -21.83
CA ILE A 70 27.78 5.57 -21.29
C ILE A 70 27.96 5.70 -19.77
N ARG A 71 28.38 6.88 -19.31
CA ARG A 71 28.51 7.18 -17.89
C ARG A 71 27.18 7.48 -17.27
N VAL A 72 26.89 6.86 -16.13
CA VAL A 72 25.67 7.04 -15.34
C VAL A 72 26.01 7.11 -13.85
N GLU A 73 25.12 7.74 -13.07
CA GLU A 73 25.20 7.63 -11.61
C GLU A 73 24.43 6.39 -11.15
N SER A 74 25.01 5.67 -10.20
CA SER A 74 24.40 4.45 -9.66
C SER A 74 23.07 4.67 -8.94
N THR A 75 22.72 5.89 -8.54
CA THR A 75 21.42 6.22 -7.96
C THR A 75 20.28 5.99 -8.94
N GLY A 76 20.50 6.19 -10.25
CA GLY A 76 19.57 5.86 -11.33
C GLY A 76 19.67 4.40 -11.79
N MET A 77 20.75 3.70 -11.47
CA MET A 77 21.06 2.33 -11.93
C MET A 77 21.48 1.43 -10.77
N ALA A 78 20.80 1.53 -9.62
CA ALA A 78 21.07 0.66 -8.47
C ALA A 78 20.79 -0.81 -8.81
N CYS A 79 21.49 -1.74 -8.15
CA CYS A 79 21.38 -3.18 -8.40
C CYS A 79 19.93 -3.67 -8.30
N VAL A 80 19.15 -3.10 -7.38
CA VAL A 80 17.73 -3.42 -7.15
C VAL A 80 16.86 -3.21 -8.38
N ASN A 81 17.21 -2.27 -9.26
CA ASN A 81 16.37 -1.95 -10.43
C ASN A 81 16.27 -3.13 -11.41
N CYS A 82 17.30 -3.96 -11.49
CA CYS A 82 17.33 -5.15 -12.33
C CYS A 82 17.23 -6.44 -11.51
N HIS A 83 17.99 -6.55 -10.43
CA HIS A 83 18.04 -7.76 -9.61
C HIS A 83 16.91 -7.86 -8.58
N ARG A 84 16.05 -6.84 -8.50
CA ARG A 84 14.92 -6.73 -7.57
C ARG A 84 15.37 -6.66 -6.10
N ARG A 85 14.44 -6.33 -5.20
CA ARG A 85 14.72 -6.24 -3.76
C ARG A 85 15.07 -7.60 -3.14
N SER A 86 14.42 -8.66 -3.62
CA SER A 86 14.69 -10.04 -3.20
C SER A 86 16.06 -10.57 -3.60
N GLY A 87 16.68 -9.98 -4.62
CA GLY A 87 17.86 -10.54 -5.26
C GLY A 87 17.57 -11.73 -6.18
N MET A 88 16.30 -12.06 -6.42
CA MET A 88 15.92 -13.22 -7.27
C MET A 88 16.01 -12.93 -8.77
N GLY A 89 16.27 -11.67 -9.15
CA GLY A 89 16.36 -11.26 -10.54
C GLY A 89 15.01 -11.03 -11.21
N SER A 90 15.03 -10.88 -12.53
CA SER A 90 13.83 -10.63 -13.35
C SER A 90 14.00 -11.20 -14.76
N ALA A 91 12.89 -11.35 -15.47
CA ALA A 91 12.88 -11.65 -16.90
C ALA A 91 11.91 -10.70 -17.61
N GLU A 92 12.42 -9.96 -18.59
CA GLU A 92 11.65 -9.03 -19.42
C GLU A 92 11.97 -9.31 -20.90
N GLY A 93 11.05 -9.97 -21.58
CA GLY A 93 11.29 -10.45 -22.95
C GLY A 93 12.52 -11.38 -23.00
N PRO A 94 13.51 -11.09 -23.87
CA PRO A 94 14.73 -11.89 -23.99
C PRO A 94 15.77 -11.59 -22.90
N LEU A 95 15.58 -10.52 -22.11
CA LEU A 95 16.51 -10.13 -21.06
C LEU A 95 16.20 -10.91 -19.77
N VAL A 96 17.16 -11.74 -19.35
CA VAL A 96 17.09 -12.45 -18.08
C VAL A 96 18.18 -11.92 -17.15
N VAL A 97 17.76 -11.36 -16.02
CA VAL A 97 18.63 -10.90 -14.93
C VAL A 97 18.76 -12.02 -13.91
N PRO A 98 19.96 -12.54 -13.63
CA PRO A 98 20.13 -13.71 -12.76
C PRO A 98 19.89 -13.38 -11.29
N ALA A 99 19.57 -14.44 -10.51
CA ALA A 99 19.51 -14.35 -9.06
C ALA A 99 20.89 -14.08 -8.44
N LEU A 100 20.92 -13.20 -7.44
CA LEU A 100 22.09 -12.83 -6.64
C LEU A 100 21.98 -13.30 -5.18
N VAL A 101 21.00 -14.15 -4.86
CA VAL A 101 20.81 -14.64 -3.50
C VAL A 101 22.00 -15.50 -3.04
N GLY A 102 22.32 -15.41 -1.75
CA GLY A 102 23.52 -16.05 -1.17
C GLY A 102 23.71 -17.52 -1.56
N PRO A 103 22.69 -18.39 -1.38
CA PRO A 103 22.78 -19.80 -1.75
C PRO A 103 23.11 -20.10 -3.22
N VAL A 104 22.76 -19.17 -4.12
CA VAL A 104 23.05 -19.30 -5.57
C VAL A 104 24.38 -18.67 -5.92
N LEU A 105 24.68 -17.49 -5.38
CA LEU A 105 25.86 -16.72 -5.78
C LEU A 105 27.13 -17.32 -5.22
N PHE A 106 27.14 -17.69 -3.94
CA PHE A 106 28.33 -18.18 -3.22
C PHE A 106 28.44 -19.73 -3.18
N ALA A 107 27.64 -20.42 -3.99
CA ALA A 107 27.78 -21.85 -4.26
C ALA A 107 28.19 -22.07 -5.72
N PRO A 108 28.88 -23.19 -6.02
CA PRO A 108 29.14 -23.57 -7.40
C PRO A 108 27.85 -23.98 -8.10
N VAL A 109 27.66 -23.56 -9.34
CA VAL A 109 26.53 -24.02 -10.18
C VAL A 109 27.00 -25.22 -10.97
N THR A 110 26.34 -26.36 -10.78
CA THR A 110 26.60 -27.60 -11.48
C THR A 110 25.52 -27.87 -12.54
N LYS A 111 25.83 -28.69 -13.54
CA LYS A 111 24.86 -29.08 -14.57
C LYS A 111 23.66 -29.77 -13.92
N GLY A 112 22.45 -29.28 -14.18
CA GLY A 112 21.21 -29.82 -13.61
C GLY A 112 20.87 -29.30 -12.22
N ALA A 113 21.61 -28.32 -11.68
CA ALA A 113 21.22 -27.64 -10.44
C ALA A 113 19.85 -26.94 -10.62
N PRO A 114 18.97 -26.98 -9.60
CA PRO A 114 17.70 -26.26 -9.65
C PRO A 114 17.95 -24.76 -9.81
N GLU A 115 17.25 -24.15 -10.77
CA GLU A 115 17.28 -22.71 -10.96
C GLU A 115 16.40 -22.03 -9.91
N LEU A 116 16.97 -21.06 -9.21
CA LEU A 116 16.22 -20.08 -8.43
C LEU A 116 16.14 -18.78 -9.23
N GLY A 117 14.96 -18.18 -9.25
CA GLY A 117 14.68 -16.98 -10.05
C GLY A 117 14.05 -17.28 -11.41
N PRO A 118 14.03 -16.30 -12.31
CA PRO A 118 13.39 -16.45 -13.62
C PRO A 118 14.03 -17.56 -14.45
N PRO A 119 13.22 -18.38 -15.16
CA PRO A 119 13.74 -19.44 -16.01
C PRO A 119 14.60 -18.87 -17.14
N ARG A 120 15.71 -19.51 -17.44
CA ARG A 120 16.60 -19.17 -18.55
C ARG A 120 16.29 -20.02 -19.76
N THR A 121 16.36 -19.43 -20.94
CA THR A 121 16.21 -20.16 -22.22
C THR A 121 17.37 -21.13 -22.50
N THR A 122 18.54 -20.86 -21.93
CA THR A 122 19.70 -21.76 -21.91
C THR A 122 20.01 -22.07 -20.45
N GLY A 123 19.98 -23.34 -20.07
CA GLY A 123 20.27 -23.76 -18.69
C GLY A 123 21.57 -23.15 -18.15
N PRO A 124 21.71 -23.03 -16.83
CA PRO A 124 22.92 -22.48 -16.24
C PRO A 124 24.12 -23.34 -16.65
N GLY A 125 25.07 -22.71 -17.36
CA GLY A 125 26.39 -23.31 -17.53
C GLY A 125 27.01 -23.53 -16.15
N THR A 126 27.95 -24.47 -16.04
CA THR A 126 28.73 -24.65 -14.83
C THR A 126 29.44 -23.34 -14.46
N ARG A 127 29.43 -22.99 -13.19
CA ARG A 127 30.09 -21.80 -12.66
C ARG A 127 30.67 -22.08 -11.28
N GLU A 128 31.88 -21.62 -11.04
CA GLU A 128 32.44 -21.64 -9.69
C GLU A 128 31.70 -20.68 -8.74
N ALA A 129 31.85 -20.90 -7.43
CA ALA A 129 31.31 -19.99 -6.43
C ALA A 129 31.98 -18.61 -6.53
N TYR A 130 31.22 -17.55 -6.28
CA TYR A 130 31.82 -16.23 -6.13
C TYR A 130 32.60 -16.16 -4.82
N THR A 131 33.82 -15.65 -4.91
CA THR A 131 34.58 -15.10 -3.77
C THR A 131 34.39 -13.58 -3.74
N ASP A 132 34.82 -12.91 -2.67
CA ASP A 132 34.71 -11.44 -2.60
C ASP A 132 35.56 -10.77 -3.71
N ALA A 133 36.74 -11.32 -4.03
CA ALA A 133 37.56 -10.86 -5.16
C ALA A 133 36.87 -11.09 -6.52
N ALA A 134 36.22 -12.24 -6.71
CA ALA A 134 35.46 -12.51 -7.94
C ALA A 134 34.22 -11.61 -8.04
N LEU A 135 33.56 -11.27 -6.92
CA LEU A 135 32.45 -10.32 -6.90
C LEU A 135 32.91 -8.91 -7.29
N LEU A 136 34.03 -8.44 -6.75
CA LEU A 136 34.62 -7.15 -7.14
C LEU A 136 34.90 -7.12 -8.64
N ARG A 137 35.55 -8.15 -9.18
CA ARG A 137 35.84 -8.28 -10.62
C ARG A 137 34.56 -8.28 -11.47
N ALA A 138 33.54 -9.00 -11.03
CA ALA A 138 32.26 -9.06 -11.74
C ALA A 138 31.55 -7.70 -11.80
N VAL A 139 31.53 -6.99 -10.68
CA VAL A 139 30.83 -5.69 -10.60
C VAL A 139 31.62 -4.57 -11.29
N ARG A 140 32.97 -4.59 -11.19
CA ARG A 140 33.84 -3.58 -11.76
C ARG A 140 34.18 -3.84 -13.24
N ASP A 141 34.57 -5.06 -13.55
CA ASP A 141 35.16 -5.42 -14.83
C ASP A 141 34.19 -6.24 -15.73
N GLY A 142 33.11 -6.73 -15.14
CA GLY A 142 32.09 -7.53 -15.84
C GLY A 142 32.52 -8.93 -16.20
N VAL A 143 33.33 -9.57 -15.36
CA VAL A 143 33.85 -10.92 -15.59
C VAL A 143 33.46 -11.83 -14.44
N ASP A 144 32.78 -12.95 -14.74
CA ASP A 144 32.35 -13.92 -13.74
C ASP A 144 33.52 -14.77 -13.17
N PRO A 145 33.31 -15.62 -12.16
CA PRO A 145 34.37 -16.48 -11.59
C PRO A 145 35.02 -17.39 -12.61
N SER A 146 34.27 -17.82 -13.64
CA SER A 146 34.78 -18.71 -14.70
C SER A 146 35.45 -17.98 -15.88
N GLY A 147 35.65 -16.64 -15.77
CA GLY A 147 36.29 -15.83 -16.81
C GLY A 147 35.37 -15.39 -17.94
N ARG A 148 34.06 -15.62 -17.85
CA ARG A 148 33.09 -15.25 -18.89
C ARG A 148 32.65 -13.79 -18.72
N SER A 149 32.47 -13.09 -19.85
CA SER A 149 31.94 -11.74 -19.84
C SER A 149 30.46 -11.73 -19.45
N LEU A 150 30.10 -10.85 -18.51
CA LEU A 150 28.72 -10.55 -18.15
C LEU A 150 28.09 -9.64 -19.22
N SER A 151 26.75 -9.65 -19.29
CA SER A 151 26.00 -8.82 -20.24
C SER A 151 26.45 -7.36 -20.20
N PRO A 152 26.63 -6.69 -21.35
CA PRO A 152 26.98 -5.27 -21.41
C PRO A 152 25.85 -4.37 -20.85
N THR A 153 24.62 -4.88 -20.72
CA THR A 153 23.51 -4.14 -20.09
C THR A 153 23.66 -4.04 -18.58
N MET A 154 24.40 -4.94 -17.94
CA MET A 154 24.76 -4.81 -16.53
C MET A 154 25.79 -3.69 -16.37
N PRO A 155 25.54 -2.65 -15.56
CA PRO A 155 26.52 -1.58 -15.34
C PRO A 155 27.85 -2.08 -14.76
N ARG A 156 28.93 -1.37 -15.06
CA ARG A 156 30.25 -1.53 -14.44
C ARG A 156 30.42 -0.40 -13.43
N TYR A 157 30.58 -0.75 -12.17
CA TYR A 157 30.61 0.23 -11.07
C TYR A 157 32.04 0.48 -10.60
N ALA A 158 32.40 1.75 -10.43
CA ALA A 158 33.70 2.15 -9.92
C ALA A 158 33.76 1.99 -8.38
N ILE A 159 33.75 0.74 -7.90
CA ILE A 159 33.82 0.39 -6.48
C ILE A 159 35.20 -0.18 -6.10
N GLY A 160 35.56 0.01 -4.82
CA GLY A 160 36.75 -0.59 -4.21
C GLY A 160 36.42 -1.87 -3.43
N GLU A 161 37.46 -2.49 -2.86
CA GLU A 161 37.34 -3.71 -2.08
C GLU A 161 36.38 -3.56 -0.88
N ALA A 162 36.41 -2.43 -0.19
CA ALA A 162 35.57 -2.18 0.96
C ALA A 162 34.07 -2.16 0.58
N ASP A 163 33.70 -1.54 -0.55
CA ASP A 163 32.35 -1.55 -1.08
C ASP A 163 31.94 -2.95 -1.52
N ALA A 164 32.83 -3.67 -2.22
CA ALA A 164 32.56 -5.04 -2.68
C ALA A 164 32.36 -6.01 -1.50
N ASN A 165 33.16 -5.91 -0.44
CA ASN A 165 33.04 -6.70 0.76
C ASN A 165 31.71 -6.42 1.49
N ALA A 166 31.33 -5.14 1.59
CA ALA A 166 30.04 -4.75 2.17
C ALA A 166 28.88 -5.28 1.32
N LEU A 167 28.95 -5.18 -0.01
CA LEU A 167 27.96 -5.74 -0.93
C LEU A 167 27.86 -7.26 -0.78
N GLY A 168 29.01 -7.97 -0.76
CA GLY A 168 29.06 -9.41 -0.59
C GLY A 168 28.45 -9.87 0.74
N ALA A 169 28.73 -9.15 1.83
CA ALA A 169 28.10 -9.41 3.12
C ALA A 169 26.57 -9.28 3.06
N PHE A 170 26.05 -8.25 2.39
CA PHE A 170 24.62 -8.07 2.20
C PHE A 170 24.01 -9.18 1.32
N LEU A 171 24.61 -9.49 0.17
CA LEU A 171 24.12 -10.53 -0.74
C LEU A 171 24.05 -11.92 -0.06
N ARG A 172 24.95 -12.23 0.87
CA ARG A 172 24.91 -13.47 1.67
C ARG A 172 23.68 -13.54 2.58
N THR A 173 23.08 -12.41 2.93
CA THR A 173 21.84 -12.39 3.74
C THR A 173 20.58 -12.66 2.90
N LEU A 174 20.64 -12.45 1.59
CA LEU A 174 19.52 -12.69 0.70
C LEU A 174 19.31 -14.20 0.49
N GLY A 175 18.08 -14.67 0.66
CA GLY A 175 17.75 -16.09 0.51
C GLY A 175 18.35 -17.01 1.59
N GLY A 176 18.72 -16.46 2.75
CA GLY A 176 19.40 -17.17 3.85
C GLY A 176 18.56 -18.16 4.63
N GLY A 177 17.38 -18.53 4.15
CA GLY A 177 16.49 -19.51 4.77
C GLY A 177 15.04 -19.00 4.88
N PRO A 178 14.12 -19.85 5.33
CA PRO A 178 12.72 -19.46 5.45
C PRO A 178 12.55 -18.33 6.47
N PRO A 179 11.75 -17.30 6.15
CA PRO A 179 11.48 -16.19 7.06
C PRO A 179 10.65 -16.66 8.27
N PRO A 180 10.58 -15.84 9.35
CA PRO A 180 9.74 -16.14 10.50
C PRO A 180 8.29 -16.44 10.09
N GLY A 181 7.67 -17.43 10.74
CA GLY A 181 6.33 -17.93 10.40
C GLY A 181 6.32 -19.09 9.40
N VAL A 182 7.50 -19.54 8.93
CA VAL A 182 7.63 -20.69 8.02
C VAL A 182 8.46 -21.79 8.67
N SER A 183 7.93 -23.01 8.64
CA SER A 183 8.64 -24.23 8.97
C SER A 183 8.66 -25.20 7.79
N GLU A 184 9.23 -26.38 7.96
CA GLU A 184 9.18 -27.42 6.92
C GLU A 184 7.75 -27.89 6.62
N ALA A 185 6.86 -27.88 7.60
CA ALA A 185 5.52 -28.43 7.50
C ALA A 185 4.41 -27.37 7.47
N VAL A 186 4.66 -26.18 7.97
CA VAL A 186 3.62 -25.18 8.25
C VAL A 186 4.04 -23.78 7.81
N VAL A 187 3.06 -23.03 7.29
CA VAL A 187 3.13 -21.59 7.07
C VAL A 187 2.08 -20.92 7.96
N HIS A 188 2.51 -20.05 8.86
CA HIS A 188 1.64 -19.18 9.62
C HIS A 188 1.35 -17.91 8.83
N ILE A 189 0.09 -17.62 8.61
CA ILE A 189 -0.42 -16.35 8.10
C ILE A 189 -1.36 -15.75 9.14
N ALA A 190 -1.45 -14.43 9.21
CA ALA A 190 -2.42 -13.82 10.11
C ALA A 190 -3.40 -12.92 9.35
N THR A 191 -4.54 -12.67 9.97
CA THR A 191 -5.47 -11.62 9.57
C THR A 191 -5.79 -10.73 10.76
N ILE A 192 -6.01 -9.44 10.52
CA ILE A 192 -6.27 -8.45 11.57
C ILE A 192 -7.75 -8.09 11.57
N VAL A 193 -8.34 -8.08 12.76
CA VAL A 193 -9.67 -7.53 13.02
C VAL A 193 -9.52 -6.35 13.98
N ALA A 194 -9.78 -5.16 13.49
CA ALA A 194 -9.74 -3.94 14.29
C ALA A 194 -11.08 -3.73 15.06
N PRO A 195 -11.07 -3.00 16.17
CA PRO A 195 -12.28 -2.64 16.89
C PRO A 195 -13.19 -1.72 16.04
N GLY A 196 -14.49 -1.75 16.32
CA GLY A 196 -15.49 -0.94 15.61
C GLY A 196 -16.05 -1.57 14.35
N VAL A 197 -15.38 -2.57 13.78
CA VAL A 197 -15.89 -3.29 12.60
C VAL A 197 -17.15 -4.07 12.96
N SER A 198 -18.20 -3.96 12.15
CA SER A 198 -19.46 -4.66 12.38
C SER A 198 -19.28 -6.18 12.39
N ALA A 199 -20.10 -6.87 13.21
CA ALA A 199 -20.07 -8.33 13.31
C ALA A 199 -20.31 -9.01 11.94
N ALA A 200 -21.16 -8.41 11.10
CA ALA A 200 -21.46 -8.90 9.77
C ALA A 200 -20.24 -8.87 8.84
N ARG A 201 -19.50 -7.76 8.79
CA ARG A 201 -18.29 -7.59 7.98
C ARG A 201 -17.15 -8.49 8.49
N ARG A 202 -16.97 -8.53 9.83
CA ARG A 202 -16.00 -9.43 10.46
C ARG A 202 -16.26 -10.89 10.09
N ALA A 203 -17.48 -11.38 10.24
CA ALA A 203 -17.86 -12.75 9.92
C ALA A 203 -17.65 -13.03 8.43
N SER A 204 -18.09 -12.13 7.55
CA SER A 204 -17.94 -12.28 6.10
C SER A 204 -16.49 -12.47 5.67
N MET A 205 -15.52 -11.77 6.27
CA MET A 205 -14.11 -11.97 6.02
C MET A 205 -13.59 -13.29 6.61
N LEU A 206 -13.81 -13.51 7.91
CA LEU A 206 -13.22 -14.64 8.63
C LEU A 206 -13.72 -15.99 8.11
N ASP A 207 -15.00 -16.11 7.78
CA ASP A 207 -15.58 -17.36 7.27
C ASP A 207 -14.97 -17.75 5.91
N VAL A 208 -14.67 -16.78 5.07
CA VAL A 208 -13.97 -17.01 3.81
C VAL A 208 -12.54 -17.50 4.06
N LEU A 209 -11.77 -16.78 4.87
CA LEU A 209 -10.36 -17.10 5.14
C LEU A 209 -10.22 -18.47 5.80
N ARG A 210 -11.04 -18.76 6.83
CA ARG A 210 -11.07 -20.05 7.53
C ARG A 210 -11.43 -21.20 6.59
N THR A 211 -12.45 -20.98 5.75
CA THR A 211 -12.93 -22.00 4.81
C THR A 211 -11.88 -22.29 3.75
N PHE A 212 -11.23 -21.27 3.20
CA PHE A 212 -10.15 -21.42 2.23
C PHE A 212 -8.97 -22.20 2.83
N VAL A 213 -8.48 -21.82 4.01
CA VAL A 213 -7.36 -22.50 4.67
C VAL A 213 -7.69 -23.97 4.95
N ARG A 214 -8.91 -24.26 5.38
CA ARG A 214 -9.36 -25.63 5.62
C ARG A 214 -9.36 -26.47 4.32
N ALA A 215 -9.90 -25.91 3.24
CA ALA A 215 -9.95 -26.57 1.94
C ALA A 215 -8.53 -26.81 1.38
N LYS A 216 -7.68 -25.78 1.45
CA LYS A 216 -6.27 -25.84 1.03
C LYS A 216 -5.50 -26.92 1.81
N ASN A 217 -5.66 -27.00 3.13
CA ASN A 217 -4.97 -27.99 3.96
C ASN A 217 -5.48 -29.42 3.68
N GLY A 218 -6.76 -29.56 3.32
CA GLY A 218 -7.29 -30.83 2.81
C GLY A 218 -6.54 -31.34 1.58
N GLY A 219 -6.29 -30.45 0.61
CA GLY A 219 -5.46 -30.75 -0.58
C GLY A 219 -3.99 -31.03 -0.21
N THR A 220 -3.40 -30.24 0.68
CA THR A 220 -2.00 -30.44 1.12
C THR A 220 -1.77 -31.81 1.74
N ARG A 221 -2.69 -32.29 2.56
CA ARG A 221 -2.60 -33.65 3.15
C ARG A 221 -2.58 -34.74 2.09
N TYR A 222 -3.38 -34.61 1.06
CA TYR A 222 -3.41 -35.54 -0.06
C TYR A 222 -2.09 -35.52 -0.84
N GLU A 223 -1.57 -34.36 -1.19
CA GLU A 223 -0.32 -34.18 -1.91
C GLU A 223 0.90 -34.63 -1.08
N THR A 224 0.91 -34.38 0.23
CA THR A 224 1.96 -34.88 1.13
C THR A 224 1.99 -36.41 1.15
N ARG A 225 0.83 -37.07 1.10
CA ARG A 225 0.76 -38.52 1.00
C ARG A 225 1.32 -39.01 -0.32
N ARG A 226 0.95 -38.41 -1.45
CA ARG A 226 1.49 -38.72 -2.77
C ARG A 226 3.01 -38.54 -2.84
N ARG A 227 3.54 -37.45 -2.25
CA ARG A 227 4.98 -37.20 -2.18
C ARG A 227 5.73 -38.31 -1.44
N ARG A 228 5.16 -38.83 -0.35
CA ARG A 228 5.77 -39.92 0.42
C ARG A 228 5.79 -41.26 -0.33
N SER A 229 4.78 -41.52 -1.16
CA SER A 229 4.63 -42.78 -1.92
C SER A 229 5.19 -42.71 -3.34
N GLY A 230 5.53 -41.51 -3.84
CA GLY A 230 6.00 -41.30 -5.20
C GLY A 230 7.51 -41.42 -5.37
N GLY A 231 7.96 -41.55 -6.64
CA GLY A 231 9.37 -41.51 -7.01
C GLY A 231 10.02 -40.13 -6.81
N TRP A 232 11.28 -40.01 -7.26
CA TRP A 232 12.09 -38.79 -7.07
C TRP A 232 11.44 -37.53 -7.67
N ASP A 233 10.89 -37.63 -8.89
CA ASP A 233 10.21 -36.54 -9.60
C ASP A 233 8.99 -36.02 -8.81
N MET A 234 8.20 -36.91 -8.21
CA MET A 234 7.07 -36.57 -7.36
C MET A 234 7.50 -35.87 -6.08
N LYS A 235 8.62 -36.29 -5.49
CA LYS A 235 9.18 -35.62 -4.28
C LYS A 235 9.58 -34.21 -4.58
N GLN A 236 10.14 -33.92 -5.75
CA GLN A 236 10.58 -32.61 -6.17
C GLN A 236 9.38 -31.70 -6.52
N GLN A 237 8.40 -32.22 -7.25
CA GLN A 237 7.20 -31.51 -7.65
C GLN A 237 6.37 -31.00 -6.44
N TYR A 238 6.30 -31.76 -5.35
CA TYR A 238 5.51 -31.43 -4.16
C TYR A 238 6.32 -30.89 -2.99
N GLN A 239 7.52 -30.40 -3.23
CA GLN A 239 8.43 -29.92 -2.19
C GLN A 239 7.91 -28.65 -1.48
N GLY A 240 7.05 -27.87 -2.15
CA GLY A 240 6.49 -26.62 -1.63
C GLY A 240 5.22 -26.74 -0.78
N TYR A 241 4.60 -27.92 -0.72
CA TYR A 241 3.33 -28.09 -0.02
C TYR A 241 3.51 -28.09 1.51
N ARG A 242 2.90 -27.10 2.17
CA ARG A 242 2.84 -26.95 3.61
C ARG A 242 1.40 -26.72 4.05
N ASP A 243 1.05 -27.14 5.26
CA ASP A 243 -0.20 -26.75 5.86
C ASP A 243 -0.16 -25.26 6.24
N TRP A 244 -1.29 -24.59 6.14
CA TRP A 244 -1.44 -23.21 6.56
C TRP A 244 -2.14 -23.14 7.92
N VAL A 245 -1.68 -22.24 8.78
CA VAL A 245 -2.34 -21.84 10.01
C VAL A 245 -2.73 -20.39 9.86
N LEU A 246 -4.01 -20.10 10.07
CA LEU A 246 -4.54 -18.73 10.10
C LEU A 246 -4.60 -18.27 11.54
N ASP A 247 -3.79 -17.31 11.88
CA ASP A 247 -3.77 -16.62 13.18
C ASP A 247 -4.69 -15.40 13.11
N GLU A 248 -5.67 -15.30 13.99
CA GLU A 248 -6.61 -14.19 14.02
C GLU A 248 -6.13 -13.17 15.06
N TRP A 249 -5.68 -12.02 14.61
CA TRP A 249 -5.19 -10.95 15.47
C TRP A 249 -6.28 -9.92 15.72
N GLU A 250 -6.90 -10.00 16.89
CA GLU A 250 -7.90 -9.04 17.34
C GLU A 250 -7.24 -7.88 18.07
N LEU A 251 -7.29 -6.68 17.47
CA LEU A 251 -6.78 -5.46 18.07
C LEU A 251 -7.85 -4.80 18.95
N ARG A 252 -7.42 -4.04 19.94
CA ARG A 252 -8.29 -3.36 20.90
C ARG A 252 -7.90 -1.90 21.03
N GLY A 253 -8.84 -1.06 21.42
CA GLY A 253 -8.61 0.37 21.64
C GLY A 253 -8.36 1.15 20.38
N ALA A 254 -7.83 2.36 20.53
CA ALA A 254 -7.56 3.25 19.43
C ALA A 254 -6.30 2.84 18.64
N PRO A 255 -6.13 3.25 17.36
CA PRO A 255 -4.97 2.90 16.54
C PRO A 255 -3.60 3.18 17.20
N ARG A 256 -3.49 4.22 18.03
CA ARG A 256 -2.25 4.52 18.77
C ARG A 256 -1.82 3.41 19.76
N GLU A 257 -2.74 2.53 20.14
CA GLU A 257 -2.50 1.42 21.07
C GLU A 257 -2.11 0.12 20.34
N TRP A 258 -2.30 0.04 19.03
CA TRP A 258 -2.05 -1.16 18.24
C TRP A 258 -0.57 -1.56 18.12
N PRO A 259 0.41 -0.64 18.07
CA PRO A 259 1.81 -1.03 17.91
C PRO A 259 2.29 -2.04 18.96
N ALA A 260 1.98 -1.83 20.23
CA ALA A 260 2.37 -2.75 21.31
C ALA A 260 1.69 -4.11 21.19
N GLN A 261 0.41 -4.14 20.76
CA GLN A 261 -0.34 -5.38 20.55
C GLN A 261 0.22 -6.18 19.37
N LEU A 262 0.55 -5.53 18.26
CA LEU A 262 1.14 -6.17 17.08
C LEU A 262 2.51 -6.78 17.40
N GLU A 263 3.37 -6.07 18.15
CA GLU A 263 4.65 -6.59 18.60
C GLU A 263 4.48 -7.83 19.49
N GLU A 264 3.52 -7.82 20.42
CA GLU A 264 3.25 -8.94 21.32
C GLU A 264 2.68 -10.16 20.57
N LEU A 265 1.74 -9.95 19.65
CA LEU A 265 1.16 -11.00 18.83
C LEU A 265 2.22 -11.67 17.96
N TYR A 266 3.07 -10.85 17.30
CA TYR A 266 4.16 -11.35 16.46
C TYR A 266 5.25 -12.06 17.28
N ARG A 267 5.59 -11.55 18.44
CA ARG A 267 6.56 -12.19 19.35
C ARG A 267 6.07 -13.55 19.82
N ARG A 268 4.76 -13.69 20.09
CA ARG A 268 4.13 -14.95 20.49
C ARG A 268 4.12 -15.96 19.37
N GLN A 269 3.69 -15.54 18.19
CA GLN A 269 3.64 -16.36 16.98
C GLN A 269 4.02 -15.50 15.77
N PRO A 270 5.27 -15.61 15.29
CA PRO A 270 5.67 -14.96 14.04
C PRO A 270 4.85 -15.50 12.86
N VAL A 271 4.50 -14.63 11.94
CA VAL A 271 3.73 -14.98 10.74
C VAL A 271 4.48 -14.60 9.47
N TYR A 272 4.25 -15.33 8.40
CA TYR A 272 4.85 -15.06 7.09
C TYR A 272 4.30 -13.77 6.47
N ALA A 273 2.97 -13.63 6.48
CA ALA A 273 2.26 -12.49 5.93
C ALA A 273 0.97 -12.21 6.71
N LEU A 274 0.49 -10.98 6.64
CA LEU A 274 -0.87 -10.60 6.95
C LEU A 274 -1.69 -10.71 5.67
N VAL A 275 -2.82 -11.41 5.70
CA VAL A 275 -3.69 -11.63 4.53
C VAL A 275 -5.08 -11.11 4.81
N GLY A 276 -5.58 -10.24 3.94
CA GLY A 276 -6.79 -9.49 4.26
C GLY A 276 -6.56 -8.60 5.48
N GLY A 277 -7.49 -8.65 6.40
CA GLY A 277 -7.60 -7.75 7.55
C GLY A 277 -8.66 -6.70 7.32
N ILE A 278 -9.26 -6.21 8.39
CA ILE A 278 -10.38 -5.28 8.31
C ILE A 278 -10.33 -4.25 9.43
N ALA A 279 -10.48 -2.98 9.06
CA ALA A 279 -10.53 -1.85 9.99
C ALA A 279 -11.37 -0.72 9.42
N ASP A 280 -12.10 -0.01 10.28
CA ASP A 280 -12.79 1.23 9.96
C ASP A 280 -12.04 2.44 10.55
N ALA A 281 -10.71 2.34 10.63
CA ALA A 281 -9.81 3.32 11.25
C ALA A 281 -8.52 3.47 10.44
N ASP A 282 -7.62 4.33 10.90
CA ASP A 282 -6.28 4.53 10.34
C ASP A 282 -5.44 3.24 10.43
N TRP A 283 -4.96 2.76 9.30
CA TRP A 283 -4.16 1.55 9.16
C TRP A 283 -2.65 1.79 9.35
N SER A 284 -2.20 3.03 9.48
CA SER A 284 -0.78 3.39 9.54
C SER A 284 0.04 2.66 10.62
N PRO A 285 -0.50 2.30 11.81
CA PRO A 285 0.25 1.50 12.78
C PRO A 285 0.59 0.10 12.28
N VAL A 286 -0.31 -0.52 11.49
CA VAL A 286 -0.06 -1.84 10.90
C VAL A 286 1.00 -1.74 9.81
N ASP A 287 0.95 -0.70 8.98
CA ASP A 287 1.99 -0.44 7.97
C ASP A 287 3.37 -0.25 8.58
N ALA A 288 3.46 0.54 9.64
CA ALA A 288 4.71 0.77 10.35
C ALA A 288 5.28 -0.54 10.94
N PHE A 289 4.41 -1.41 11.44
CA PHE A 289 4.78 -2.75 11.89
C PHE A 289 5.27 -3.61 10.71
N CYS A 290 4.54 -3.65 9.60
CA CYS A 290 4.89 -4.42 8.41
C CYS A 290 6.24 -3.98 7.82
N ALA A 291 6.49 -2.68 7.71
CA ALA A 291 7.76 -2.13 7.24
C ALA A 291 8.93 -2.48 8.18
N ARG A 292 8.70 -2.45 9.51
CA ARG A 292 9.73 -2.76 10.52
C ARG A 292 10.13 -4.22 10.49
N HIS A 293 9.15 -5.12 10.46
CA HIS A 293 9.36 -6.58 10.53
C HIS A 293 9.45 -7.24 9.16
N LYS A 294 9.37 -6.44 8.08
CA LYS A 294 9.36 -6.94 6.69
C LYS A 294 8.27 -8.00 6.48
N VAL A 295 7.09 -7.79 7.05
CA VAL A 295 5.93 -8.68 6.94
C VAL A 295 5.01 -8.17 5.84
N PRO A 296 4.74 -8.94 4.77
CA PRO A 296 3.78 -8.55 3.76
C PRO A 296 2.37 -8.38 4.33
N ALA A 297 1.71 -7.28 4.00
CA ALA A 297 0.27 -7.05 4.24
C ALA A 297 -0.45 -7.06 2.88
N ILE A 298 -1.26 -8.08 2.68
CA ILE A 298 -1.88 -8.36 1.39
C ILE A 298 -3.36 -7.99 1.43
N LEU A 299 -3.68 -6.87 0.79
CA LEU A 299 -5.05 -6.43 0.51
C LEU A 299 -5.96 -6.31 1.75
N PRO A 300 -5.56 -5.53 2.76
CA PRO A 300 -6.45 -5.23 3.88
C PRO A 300 -7.64 -4.38 3.40
N GLN A 301 -8.78 -4.61 4.02
CA GLN A 301 -10.01 -3.86 3.81
C GLN A 301 -10.08 -2.70 4.80
N THR A 302 -9.58 -1.56 4.39
CA THR A 302 -9.56 -0.33 5.18
C THR A 302 -9.98 0.86 4.34
N PRO A 303 -10.83 1.77 4.86
CA PRO A 303 -11.21 2.99 4.17
C PRO A 303 -10.06 4.01 4.10
N LEU A 304 -9.06 3.88 4.97
CA LEU A 304 -7.93 4.80 5.05
C LEU A 304 -6.60 4.02 5.06
N PRO A 305 -6.14 3.54 3.90
CA PRO A 305 -4.79 3.02 3.75
C PRO A 305 -3.78 4.14 3.90
N THR A 306 -2.55 3.78 4.30
CA THR A 306 -1.49 4.77 4.52
C THR A 306 -1.06 5.41 3.20
N ALA A 307 -0.96 6.73 3.18
CA ALA A 307 -0.43 7.45 2.02
C ALA A 307 1.09 7.29 1.89
N ALA A 308 1.60 7.34 0.65
CA ALA A 308 2.99 7.08 0.26
C ALA A 308 4.10 7.91 0.96
N SER A 309 3.76 8.83 1.84
CA SER A 309 4.69 9.79 2.43
C SER A 309 5.46 9.31 3.67
N SER A 310 5.18 8.13 4.22
CA SER A 310 5.64 7.78 5.57
C SER A 310 6.70 6.67 5.67
N GLY A 311 7.33 6.24 4.58
CA GLY A 311 8.40 5.26 4.67
C GLY A 311 8.44 4.21 3.56
N ASP A 312 9.08 3.08 3.81
CA ASP A 312 9.17 1.96 2.87
C ASP A 312 7.85 1.18 2.81
N GLN A 313 6.97 1.55 1.89
CA GLN A 313 5.67 0.89 1.69
C GLN A 313 5.75 -0.41 0.88
N PHE A 314 6.92 -0.91 0.62
CA PHE A 314 7.11 -2.11 -0.19
C PHE A 314 6.29 -3.31 0.33
N TYR A 315 6.14 -3.43 1.66
CA TYR A 315 5.51 -4.59 2.28
C TYR A 315 3.98 -4.53 2.34
N SER A 316 3.34 -3.43 1.92
CA SER A 316 1.87 -3.30 1.97
C SER A 316 1.29 -3.15 0.58
N LEU A 317 0.31 -4.00 0.25
CA LEU A 317 -0.45 -3.98 -1.00
C LEU A 317 -1.93 -3.75 -0.67
N TYR A 318 -2.54 -2.74 -1.28
CA TYR A 318 -3.91 -2.31 -1.02
C TYR A 318 -4.81 -2.47 -2.23
N PHE A 319 -6.12 -2.57 -2.01
CA PHE A 319 -7.10 -2.53 -3.10
C PHE A 319 -7.16 -1.15 -3.77
N SER A 320 -7.28 -0.08 -2.99
CA SER A 320 -7.38 1.29 -3.49
C SER A 320 -6.83 2.29 -2.46
N ARG A 321 -6.82 3.57 -2.83
CA ARG A 321 -6.51 4.66 -1.88
C ARG A 321 -7.68 5.00 -0.94
N GLY A 322 -8.76 4.20 -0.96
CA GLY A 322 -9.92 4.36 -0.10
C GLY A 322 -10.60 5.73 -0.26
N VAL A 323 -10.99 6.31 0.87
CA VAL A 323 -11.72 7.59 0.89
C VAL A 323 -10.94 8.77 0.30
N THR A 324 -9.61 8.70 0.26
CA THR A 324 -8.80 9.76 -0.36
C THR A 324 -8.94 9.76 -1.88
N LEU A 325 -9.12 8.59 -2.49
CA LEU A 325 -9.44 8.46 -3.92
C LEU A 325 -10.81 9.06 -4.24
N GLU A 326 -11.82 8.76 -3.41
CA GLU A 326 -13.16 9.31 -3.55
C GLU A 326 -13.16 10.85 -3.45
N ALA A 327 -12.37 11.39 -2.50
CA ALA A 327 -12.18 12.83 -2.34
C ALA A 327 -11.56 13.48 -3.60
N GLN A 328 -10.58 12.81 -4.23
CA GLN A 328 -9.97 13.27 -5.48
C GLN A 328 -10.95 13.24 -6.65
N ALA A 329 -11.78 12.20 -6.74
CA ALA A 329 -12.82 12.10 -7.78
C ALA A 329 -13.87 13.22 -7.63
N ILE A 330 -14.34 13.47 -6.40
CA ILE A 330 -15.26 14.57 -6.12
C ILE A 330 -14.63 15.92 -6.45
N ALA A 331 -13.34 16.14 -6.07
CA ALA A 331 -12.64 17.39 -6.38
C ALA A 331 -12.53 17.64 -7.87
N HIS A 332 -12.17 16.60 -8.63
CA HIS A 332 -12.08 16.68 -10.10
C HIS A 332 -13.43 17.10 -10.72
N HIS A 333 -14.50 16.44 -10.30
CA HIS A 333 -15.84 16.78 -10.76
C HIS A 333 -16.25 18.21 -10.40
N LEU A 334 -16.04 18.62 -9.14
CA LEU A 334 -16.35 19.98 -8.70
C LEU A 334 -15.58 21.06 -9.46
N ALA A 335 -14.37 20.74 -9.93
CA ALA A 335 -13.56 21.64 -10.76
C ALA A 335 -14.02 21.68 -12.23
N SER A 336 -14.66 20.61 -12.74
CA SER A 336 -15.11 20.49 -14.14
C SER A 336 -16.50 21.10 -14.39
N VAL A 337 -17.32 21.23 -13.35
CA VAL A 337 -18.68 21.78 -13.47
C VAL A 337 -18.71 23.28 -13.14
N PRO A 338 -19.63 24.07 -13.74
CA PRO A 338 -19.76 25.48 -13.44
C PRO A 338 -19.92 25.75 -11.94
N ALA A 339 -19.38 26.86 -11.47
CA ALA A 339 -19.47 27.27 -10.07
C ALA A 339 -20.94 27.29 -9.60
N GLY A 340 -21.36 26.23 -8.91
CA GLY A 340 -22.74 26.01 -8.46
C GLY A 340 -23.03 26.49 -7.04
N GLY A 341 -22.27 27.44 -6.53
CA GLY A 341 -22.44 27.94 -5.16
C GLY A 341 -21.43 27.30 -4.18
N LYS A 342 -21.67 27.54 -2.89
CA LYS A 342 -20.78 27.06 -1.82
C LYS A 342 -20.84 25.55 -1.67
N VAL A 343 -19.68 24.95 -1.40
CA VAL A 343 -19.52 23.53 -1.03
C VAL A 343 -19.30 23.44 0.47
N ARG A 344 -20.03 22.61 1.16
CA ARG A 344 -19.83 22.28 2.58
C ARG A 344 -19.50 20.82 2.73
N GLN A 345 -18.63 20.52 3.69
CA GLN A 345 -18.26 19.16 4.05
C GLN A 345 -18.68 18.87 5.49
N VAL A 346 -19.22 17.67 5.72
CA VAL A 346 -19.57 17.18 7.07
C VAL A 346 -18.90 15.84 7.28
N SER A 347 -18.15 15.74 8.37
CA SER A 347 -17.44 14.52 8.77
C SER A 347 -17.46 14.35 10.29
N ARG A 348 -17.24 13.12 10.77
CA ARG A 348 -16.99 12.86 12.20
C ARG A 348 -15.52 13.06 12.55
N CYS A 349 -15.26 13.64 13.73
CA CYS A 349 -13.89 13.84 14.22
C CYS A 349 -13.20 12.50 14.50
N GLY A 350 -11.93 12.37 14.11
CA GLY A 350 -11.13 11.17 14.36
C GLY A 350 -11.47 9.96 13.49
N THR A 351 -12.29 10.14 12.44
CA THR A 351 -12.69 9.06 11.52
C THR A 351 -11.98 9.17 10.16
N PRO A 352 -12.01 8.12 9.34
CA PRO A 352 -11.57 8.18 7.95
C PRO A 352 -12.28 9.29 7.15
N GLY A 353 -13.54 9.59 7.48
CA GLY A 353 -14.29 10.69 6.86
C GLY A 353 -13.65 12.06 7.08
N GLN A 354 -13.04 12.32 8.25
CA GLN A 354 -12.29 13.56 8.47
C GLN A 354 -11.04 13.63 7.59
N ALA A 355 -10.35 12.50 7.39
CA ALA A 355 -9.20 12.45 6.48
C ALA A 355 -9.62 12.70 5.02
N ALA A 356 -10.78 12.17 4.60
CA ALA A 356 -11.37 12.43 3.30
C ALA A 356 -11.71 13.91 3.12
N ALA A 357 -12.34 14.53 4.12
CA ALA A 357 -12.67 15.96 4.10
C ALA A 357 -11.40 16.82 3.96
N ALA A 358 -10.34 16.47 4.68
CA ALA A 358 -9.05 17.15 4.53
C ALA A 358 -8.40 16.92 3.17
N ALA A 359 -8.55 15.73 2.57
CA ALA A 359 -8.06 15.44 1.23
C ALA A 359 -8.80 16.23 0.16
N LEU A 360 -10.13 16.30 0.24
CA LEU A 360 -10.95 17.11 -0.67
C LEU A 360 -10.59 18.61 -0.54
N ALA A 361 -10.48 19.12 0.67
CA ALA A 361 -10.11 20.52 0.90
C ALA A 361 -8.77 20.85 0.22
N ARG A 362 -7.74 20.01 0.40
CA ARG A 362 -6.43 20.20 -0.24
C ARG A 362 -6.47 20.10 -1.77
N ALA A 363 -7.36 19.27 -2.31
CA ALA A 363 -7.49 19.14 -3.76
C ALA A 363 -8.19 20.35 -4.39
N LEU A 364 -9.07 21.03 -3.64
CA LEU A 364 -9.76 22.24 -4.09
C LEU A 364 -8.95 23.53 -3.82
N ASP A 365 -8.15 23.57 -2.77
CA ASP A 365 -7.32 24.71 -2.35
C ASP A 365 -5.97 24.22 -1.81
N PRO A 366 -4.82 24.63 -2.38
CA PRO A 366 -3.49 24.25 -1.89
C PRO A 366 -3.20 24.65 -0.43
N THR A 367 -3.90 25.68 0.09
CA THR A 367 -3.77 26.19 1.46
C THR A 367 -5.09 26.22 2.21
N PRO A 368 -5.78 25.05 2.34
CA PRO A 368 -7.12 25.03 2.88
C PRO A 368 -7.14 25.38 4.38
N ALA A 369 -8.19 26.08 4.80
CA ALA A 369 -8.51 26.18 6.22
C ALA A 369 -8.84 24.77 6.77
N PRO A 370 -8.59 24.49 8.07
CA PRO A 370 -8.97 23.21 8.67
C PRO A 370 -10.45 22.92 8.44
N SER A 371 -10.75 21.72 7.91
CA SER A 371 -12.13 21.29 7.74
C SER A 371 -12.76 20.99 9.10
N PRO A 372 -13.83 21.67 9.51
CA PRO A 372 -14.50 21.40 10.76
C PRO A 372 -15.09 19.99 10.74
N CYS A 373 -15.11 19.32 11.90
CA CYS A 373 -15.72 18.01 12.05
C CYS A 373 -16.71 18.03 13.23
N VAL A 374 -17.67 17.12 13.19
CA VAL A 374 -18.68 16.93 14.25
C VAL A 374 -18.14 15.89 15.24
N PRO A 375 -18.12 16.17 16.56
CA PRO A 375 -17.74 15.17 17.55
C PRO A 375 -18.57 13.88 17.42
N ALA A 376 -17.95 12.72 17.66
CA ALA A 376 -18.64 11.44 17.55
C ALA A 376 -19.85 11.33 18.51
N SER A 377 -19.79 11.98 19.67
CA SER A 377 -20.89 12.00 20.67
C SER A 377 -22.04 12.97 20.34
N ALA A 378 -21.85 13.89 19.38
CA ALA A 378 -22.86 14.87 19.03
C ALA A 378 -23.89 14.27 18.06
N ALA A 379 -25.18 14.39 18.39
CA ALA A 379 -26.25 13.93 17.50
C ALA A 379 -26.37 14.84 16.27
N LEU A 380 -26.56 14.22 15.11
CA LEU A 380 -26.93 14.94 13.88
C LEU A 380 -28.46 15.08 13.82
N THR A 381 -28.96 16.22 14.31
CA THR A 381 -30.39 16.55 14.34
C THR A 381 -30.75 17.53 13.24
N ALA A 382 -32.04 17.74 12.98
CA ALA A 382 -32.50 18.74 12.00
C ALA A 382 -31.93 20.16 12.29
N ALA A 383 -31.86 20.55 13.57
CA ALA A 383 -31.29 21.83 13.99
C ALA A 383 -29.78 21.92 13.72
N SER A 384 -29.02 20.84 14.02
CA SER A 384 -27.58 20.81 13.71
C SER A 384 -27.32 20.85 12.20
N TRP A 385 -28.17 20.21 11.39
CA TRP A 385 -28.05 20.22 9.95
C TRP A 385 -28.24 21.62 9.35
N ALA A 386 -29.17 22.43 9.87
CA ALA A 386 -29.34 23.80 9.43
C ALA A 386 -28.06 24.63 9.58
N ALA A 387 -27.31 24.44 10.68
CA ALA A 387 -26.03 25.11 10.91
C ALA A 387 -24.89 24.53 10.05
N LEU A 388 -24.84 23.20 9.86
CA LEU A 388 -23.78 22.52 9.10
C LEU A 388 -23.88 22.78 7.60
N VAL A 389 -25.09 22.75 7.03
CA VAL A 389 -25.36 22.97 5.61
C VAL A 389 -25.37 24.47 5.28
N GLY A 390 -26.06 25.28 6.11
CA GLY A 390 -26.17 26.73 5.92
C GLY A 390 -26.74 27.08 4.55
N ASP A 391 -26.04 27.94 3.80
CA ASP A 391 -26.38 28.39 2.45
C ASP A 391 -25.72 27.55 1.32
N ALA A 392 -25.19 26.38 1.64
CA ALA A 392 -24.51 25.56 0.66
C ALA A 392 -25.52 24.93 -0.34
N ARG A 393 -25.13 24.93 -1.60
CA ARG A 393 -25.87 24.24 -2.66
C ARG A 393 -25.35 22.83 -2.92
N ARG A 394 -24.09 22.56 -2.53
CA ARG A 394 -23.44 21.25 -2.65
C ARG A 394 -22.92 20.83 -1.29
N VAL A 395 -23.25 19.63 -0.88
CA VAL A 395 -22.85 19.09 0.44
C VAL A 395 -22.15 17.75 0.25
N VAL A 396 -20.97 17.60 0.87
CA VAL A 396 -20.22 16.34 0.87
C VAL A 396 -20.31 15.72 2.27
N LEU A 397 -20.87 14.53 2.35
CA LEU A 397 -21.10 13.82 3.59
C LEU A 397 -20.12 12.66 3.72
N TRP A 398 -19.12 12.84 4.56
CA TRP A 398 -18.14 11.83 4.92
C TRP A 398 -18.59 11.09 6.19
N LEU A 399 -19.77 10.46 6.10
CA LEU A 399 -20.45 9.74 7.17
C LEU A 399 -20.46 8.24 6.86
N ASP A 400 -20.49 7.43 7.89
CA ASP A 400 -20.58 5.96 7.77
C ASP A 400 -21.98 5.43 8.07
N ALA A 401 -22.15 4.11 8.00
CA ALA A 401 -23.42 3.45 8.26
C ALA A 401 -23.97 3.69 9.69
N GLY A 402 -23.11 4.04 10.65
CA GLY A 402 -23.51 4.40 12.02
C GLY A 402 -24.27 5.72 12.11
N ASP A 403 -24.15 6.57 11.09
CA ASP A 403 -24.82 7.87 11.01
C ASP A 403 -26.20 7.82 10.31
N ALA A 404 -26.79 6.65 10.11
CA ALA A 404 -28.07 6.50 9.41
C ALA A 404 -29.18 7.40 9.97
N ALA A 405 -29.32 7.49 11.30
CA ALA A 405 -30.29 8.38 11.93
C ALA A 405 -30.02 9.88 11.62
N GLY A 406 -28.75 10.24 11.45
CA GLY A 406 -28.34 11.59 11.04
C GLY A 406 -28.73 11.89 9.60
N LEU A 407 -28.62 10.91 8.70
CA LEU A 407 -29.07 11.04 7.30
C LEU A 407 -30.61 11.15 7.22
N GLU A 408 -31.34 10.40 8.04
CA GLU A 408 -32.81 10.55 8.15
C GLU A 408 -33.21 11.95 8.65
N ALA A 409 -32.49 12.47 9.67
CA ALA A 409 -32.73 13.81 10.19
C ALA A 409 -32.44 14.90 9.15
N LEU A 410 -31.44 14.71 8.28
CA LEU A 410 -31.15 15.62 7.16
C LEU A 410 -32.28 15.54 6.12
N ALA A 411 -32.69 14.35 5.73
CA ALA A 411 -33.74 14.11 4.76
C ALA A 411 -35.08 14.77 5.11
N GLY A 412 -35.40 14.81 6.42
CA GLY A 412 -36.61 15.45 6.96
C GLY A 412 -36.45 16.92 7.33
N SER A 413 -35.31 17.55 7.08
CA SER A 413 -35.04 18.93 7.50
C SER A 413 -35.14 19.93 6.34
N ALA A 414 -35.51 21.19 6.65
CA ALA A 414 -35.47 22.28 5.67
C ALA A 414 -34.05 22.60 5.15
N ALA A 415 -33.00 22.10 5.79
CA ALA A 415 -31.62 22.30 5.36
C ALA A 415 -31.34 21.75 3.96
N ILE A 416 -32.14 20.76 3.49
CA ILE A 416 -31.97 20.13 2.18
C ILE A 416 -32.63 20.92 1.03
N GLU A 417 -33.58 21.82 1.30
CA GLU A 417 -34.42 22.50 0.28
C GLU A 417 -33.60 23.31 -0.75
N ASN A 418 -32.50 23.90 -0.30
CA ASN A 418 -31.61 24.68 -1.16
C ASN A 418 -30.41 23.88 -1.72
N VAL A 419 -30.28 22.59 -1.34
CA VAL A 419 -29.20 21.73 -1.79
C VAL A 419 -29.54 21.14 -3.15
N SER A 420 -28.64 21.30 -4.10
CA SER A 420 -28.78 20.73 -5.44
C SER A 420 -28.11 19.36 -5.58
N GLU A 421 -27.04 19.10 -4.80
CA GLU A 421 -26.26 17.87 -4.86
C GLU A 421 -25.73 17.48 -3.50
N VAL A 422 -25.80 16.19 -3.18
CA VAL A 422 -25.23 15.58 -1.97
C VAL A 422 -24.26 14.50 -2.41
N TYR A 423 -22.97 14.66 -2.10
CA TYR A 423 -21.94 13.67 -2.38
C TYR A 423 -21.78 12.73 -1.20
N LEU A 424 -21.72 11.43 -1.46
CA LEU A 424 -21.60 10.36 -0.47
C LEU A 424 -20.42 9.46 -0.80
N SER A 425 -19.83 8.85 0.22
CA SER A 425 -18.74 7.89 0.09
C SER A 425 -19.28 6.45 0.08
N SER A 426 -19.04 5.73 -1.00
CA SER A 426 -19.35 4.30 -1.09
C SER A 426 -18.47 3.44 -0.18
N THR A 427 -17.25 3.87 0.07
CA THR A 427 -16.32 3.18 0.99
C THR A 427 -16.80 3.25 2.44
N LEU A 428 -17.30 4.41 2.88
CA LEU A 428 -17.79 4.59 4.26
C LEU A 428 -19.16 3.96 4.49
N LEU A 429 -20.08 4.11 3.55
CA LEU A 429 -21.43 3.55 3.67
C LEU A 429 -21.45 2.03 3.50
N GLY A 430 -20.48 1.45 2.80
CA GLY A 430 -20.48 0.02 2.54
C GLY A 430 -21.68 -0.42 1.71
N GLU A 431 -22.22 -1.61 1.98
CA GLU A 431 -23.46 -2.11 1.35
C GLU A 431 -24.70 -1.35 1.86
N ASP A 432 -24.60 -0.60 2.95
CA ASP A 432 -25.68 0.22 3.49
C ASP A 432 -25.96 1.50 2.67
N ALA A 433 -25.18 1.77 1.61
CA ALA A 433 -25.49 2.84 0.65
C ALA A 433 -26.94 2.76 0.12
N VAL A 434 -27.52 1.56 0.02
CA VAL A 434 -28.92 1.34 -0.37
C VAL A 434 -29.94 1.88 0.64
N ARG A 435 -29.52 2.13 1.89
CA ARG A 435 -30.37 2.63 2.98
C ARG A 435 -30.41 4.17 3.06
N VAL A 436 -29.77 4.87 2.13
CA VAL A 436 -29.87 6.33 2.06
C VAL A 436 -31.34 6.73 1.89
N PRO A 437 -31.89 7.63 2.73
CA PRO A 437 -33.28 8.05 2.68
C PRO A 437 -33.70 8.58 1.31
N GLU A 438 -34.92 8.27 0.88
CA GLU A 438 -35.41 8.59 -0.48
C GLU A 438 -35.27 10.08 -0.85
N PRO A 439 -35.59 11.07 0.00
CA PRO A 439 -35.38 12.47 -0.35
C PRO A 439 -33.92 12.83 -0.65
N LEU A 440 -32.96 12.19 0.05
CA LEU A 440 -31.53 12.39 -0.22
C LEU A 440 -31.09 11.70 -1.51
N ARG A 441 -31.62 10.52 -1.85
CA ARG A 441 -31.23 9.77 -3.05
C ARG A 441 -31.39 10.61 -4.33
N ARG A 442 -32.44 11.40 -4.43
CA ARG A 442 -32.70 12.27 -5.59
C ARG A 442 -31.57 13.28 -5.82
N LEU A 443 -30.90 13.69 -4.75
CA LEU A 443 -29.78 14.64 -4.78
C LEU A 443 -28.42 13.93 -4.76
N ALA A 444 -28.40 12.63 -4.42
CA ALA A 444 -27.17 11.92 -4.07
C ALA A 444 -26.35 11.54 -5.30
N VAL A 445 -25.06 11.84 -5.21
CA VAL A 445 -23.99 11.38 -6.09
C VAL A 445 -23.01 10.57 -5.23
N LEU A 446 -22.83 9.31 -5.58
CA LEU A 446 -22.01 8.37 -4.85
C LEU A 446 -20.61 8.30 -5.47
N ALA A 447 -19.58 8.65 -4.72
CA ALA A 447 -18.22 8.36 -5.11
C ALA A 447 -17.95 6.86 -4.90
N HIS A 448 -17.63 6.14 -5.98
CA HIS A 448 -17.71 4.68 -6.03
C HIS A 448 -16.46 4.07 -6.70
N PRO A 449 -15.50 3.57 -5.92
CA PRO A 449 -14.29 2.95 -6.47
C PRO A 449 -14.49 1.48 -6.89
N PHE A 450 -15.68 0.94 -6.71
CA PHE A 450 -16.01 -0.46 -6.96
C PHE A 450 -16.67 -0.66 -8.33
N VAL A 451 -16.89 -1.90 -8.69
CA VAL A 451 -17.75 -2.28 -9.83
C VAL A 451 -19.15 -1.72 -9.62
N ALA A 452 -19.76 -1.18 -10.66
CA ALA A 452 -21.12 -0.67 -10.58
C ALA A 452 -22.08 -1.72 -10.01
N PRO A 453 -23.02 -1.33 -9.13
CA PRO A 453 -23.85 -2.31 -8.40
C PRO A 453 -24.57 -3.31 -9.30
N GLU A 454 -25.04 -2.88 -10.48
CA GLU A 454 -25.73 -3.73 -11.45
C GLU A 454 -24.81 -4.76 -12.11
N GLU A 455 -23.52 -4.49 -12.15
CA GLU A 455 -22.53 -5.35 -12.78
C GLU A 455 -21.85 -6.30 -11.79
N PHE A 456 -22.04 -6.07 -10.49
CA PHE A 456 -21.30 -6.77 -9.44
C PHE A 456 -21.45 -8.29 -9.51
N ASP A 457 -22.68 -8.81 -9.66
CA ASP A 457 -22.94 -10.25 -9.69
C ASP A 457 -22.27 -10.93 -10.89
N ARG A 458 -22.32 -10.29 -12.04
CA ARG A 458 -21.65 -10.78 -13.25
C ARG A 458 -20.14 -10.72 -13.10
N HIS A 459 -19.61 -9.63 -12.56
CA HIS A 459 -18.18 -9.42 -12.37
C HIS A 459 -17.62 -10.39 -11.32
N ALA A 460 -18.28 -10.52 -10.17
CA ALA A 460 -17.86 -11.36 -9.06
C ALA A 460 -18.32 -12.82 -9.16
N MET A 461 -18.90 -13.24 -10.28
CA MET A 461 -19.57 -14.55 -10.44
C MET A 461 -18.71 -15.74 -9.98
N ARG A 462 -17.42 -15.76 -10.34
CA ARG A 462 -16.52 -16.87 -9.93
C ARG A 462 -16.35 -16.94 -8.41
N SER A 463 -16.15 -15.79 -7.77
CA SER A 463 -16.03 -15.70 -6.33
C SER A 463 -17.34 -16.09 -5.64
N LEU A 464 -18.48 -15.62 -6.14
CA LEU A 464 -19.80 -15.97 -5.62
C LEU A 464 -20.12 -17.46 -5.76
N LEU A 465 -19.74 -18.10 -6.88
CA LEU A 465 -19.86 -19.55 -7.06
C LEU A 465 -18.98 -20.30 -6.07
N TRP A 466 -17.75 -19.84 -5.82
CA TRP A 466 -16.88 -20.47 -4.82
C TRP A 466 -17.50 -20.37 -3.41
N LEU A 467 -18.02 -19.21 -3.01
CA LEU A 467 -18.70 -19.01 -1.74
C LEU A 467 -19.88 -19.98 -1.60
N LYS A 468 -20.72 -20.07 -2.64
CA LYS A 468 -21.87 -20.99 -2.68
C LYS A 468 -21.46 -22.45 -2.55
N SER A 469 -20.44 -22.87 -3.31
CA SER A 469 -19.94 -24.26 -3.32
C SER A 469 -19.34 -24.68 -1.98
N ASN A 470 -18.83 -23.73 -1.20
CA ASN A 470 -18.26 -23.96 0.12
C ASN A 470 -19.23 -23.61 1.27
N ASN A 471 -20.50 -23.39 0.95
CA ASN A 471 -21.56 -23.05 1.92
C ASN A 471 -21.24 -21.82 2.78
N VAL A 472 -20.50 -20.84 2.23
CA VAL A 472 -20.24 -19.54 2.87
C VAL A 472 -21.36 -18.58 2.46
N LYS A 473 -22.07 -18.04 3.45
CA LYS A 473 -23.21 -17.12 3.26
C LYS A 473 -22.86 -15.76 3.89
N PRO A 474 -22.09 -14.90 3.21
CA PRO A 474 -21.67 -13.64 3.79
C PRO A 474 -22.84 -12.67 3.93
N ALA A 475 -22.87 -11.93 5.04
CA ALA A 475 -23.78 -10.81 5.22
C ALA A 475 -23.29 -9.54 4.47
N ASP A 476 -21.97 -9.42 4.22
CA ASP A 476 -21.36 -8.42 3.36
C ASP A 476 -20.63 -9.14 2.21
N ARG A 477 -21.18 -9.02 1.01
CA ARG A 477 -20.70 -9.74 -0.20
C ARG A 477 -19.41 -9.16 -0.74
N ARG A 478 -19.21 -7.84 -0.67
CA ARG A 478 -17.99 -7.16 -1.10
C ARG A 478 -16.82 -7.60 -0.23
N VAL A 479 -17.00 -7.54 1.08
CA VAL A 479 -16.00 -8.00 2.05
C VAL A 479 -15.59 -9.46 1.79
N ALA A 480 -16.56 -10.33 1.53
CA ALA A 480 -16.28 -11.74 1.28
C ALA A 480 -15.53 -11.98 -0.04
N VAL A 481 -15.92 -11.31 -1.12
CA VAL A 481 -15.28 -11.43 -2.43
C VAL A 481 -13.84 -10.93 -2.37
N ASP A 482 -13.60 -9.81 -1.70
CA ASP A 482 -12.27 -9.22 -1.56
C ASP A 482 -11.36 -10.05 -0.65
N ALA A 483 -11.91 -10.63 0.43
CA ALA A 483 -11.18 -11.57 1.29
C ALA A 483 -10.77 -12.83 0.52
N LEU A 484 -11.67 -13.37 -0.31
CA LEU A 484 -11.36 -14.50 -1.16
C LEU A 484 -10.25 -14.16 -2.17
N PHE A 485 -10.32 -12.99 -2.80
CA PHE A 485 -9.27 -12.57 -3.72
C PHE A 485 -7.91 -12.45 -3.01
N ALA A 486 -7.86 -11.83 -1.84
CA ALA A 486 -6.62 -11.66 -1.08
C ALA A 486 -5.94 -13.01 -0.76
N ILE A 487 -6.73 -14.00 -0.32
CA ILE A 487 -6.16 -15.30 0.06
C ILE A 487 -5.84 -16.17 -1.16
N VAL A 488 -6.61 -16.09 -2.25
CA VAL A 488 -6.29 -16.77 -3.52
C VAL A 488 -5.01 -16.21 -4.11
N LEU A 489 -4.87 -14.89 -4.19
CA LEU A 489 -3.64 -14.23 -4.66
C LEU A 489 -2.42 -14.65 -3.84
N THR A 490 -2.58 -14.74 -2.52
CA THR A 490 -1.54 -15.24 -1.62
C THR A 490 -1.17 -16.69 -1.93
N ALA A 491 -2.16 -17.54 -2.16
CA ALA A 491 -1.94 -18.96 -2.48
C ALA A 491 -1.23 -19.14 -3.82
N ASP A 492 -1.68 -18.42 -4.84
CA ASP A 492 -1.09 -18.46 -6.17
C ASP A 492 0.37 -17.99 -6.14
N ALA A 493 0.66 -16.89 -5.43
CA ALA A 493 2.02 -16.39 -5.27
C ALA A 493 2.91 -17.37 -4.49
N LEU A 494 2.41 -17.98 -3.42
CA LEU A 494 3.16 -18.98 -2.65
C LEU A 494 3.34 -20.33 -3.40
N SER A 495 2.60 -20.57 -4.48
CA SER A 495 2.81 -21.73 -5.35
C SER A 495 4.06 -21.59 -6.23
N VAL A 496 4.57 -20.39 -6.42
CA VAL A 496 5.77 -20.13 -7.23
C VAL A 496 7.02 -20.56 -6.44
N PRO A 497 7.90 -21.39 -7.01
CA PRO A 497 9.11 -21.85 -6.33
C PRO A 497 9.99 -20.68 -5.86
N GLY A 498 10.46 -20.75 -4.62
CA GLY A 498 11.34 -19.74 -4.00
C GLY A 498 10.62 -18.67 -3.21
N THR A 499 9.34 -18.39 -3.46
CA THR A 499 8.59 -17.33 -2.75
C THR A 499 8.48 -17.59 -1.25
N ILE A 500 8.33 -18.86 -0.85
CA ILE A 500 8.27 -19.26 0.57
C ILE A 500 9.55 -18.93 1.33
N GLY A 501 10.67 -18.77 0.66
CA GLY A 501 11.97 -18.45 1.24
C GLY A 501 12.27 -16.95 1.31
N SER A 502 11.46 -16.10 0.68
CA SER A 502 11.67 -14.64 0.66
C SER A 502 10.34 -13.90 0.54
N ARG A 503 10.06 -13.07 1.56
CA ARG A 503 8.88 -12.19 1.57
C ARG A 503 8.95 -11.12 0.48
N GLU A 504 10.15 -10.67 0.14
CA GLU A 504 10.38 -9.72 -0.94
C GLU A 504 10.03 -10.37 -2.29
N TYR A 505 10.50 -11.59 -2.54
CA TYR A 505 10.18 -12.30 -3.77
C TYR A 505 8.69 -12.66 -3.87
N PHE A 506 8.05 -12.95 -2.76
CA PHE A 506 6.61 -13.16 -2.70
C PHE A 506 5.83 -11.92 -3.16
N ILE A 507 6.20 -10.72 -2.69
CA ILE A 507 5.59 -9.46 -3.12
C ILE A 507 5.86 -9.20 -4.61
N GLU A 508 7.11 -9.35 -5.05
CA GLU A 508 7.52 -9.19 -6.45
C GLU A 508 6.78 -10.17 -7.37
N THR A 509 6.50 -11.37 -6.89
CA THR A 509 5.68 -12.35 -7.62
C THR A 509 4.25 -11.84 -7.79
N ILE A 510 3.64 -11.28 -6.74
CA ILE A 510 2.29 -10.68 -6.82
C ILE A 510 2.28 -9.52 -7.82
N GLU A 511 3.30 -8.68 -7.84
CA GLU A 511 3.42 -7.57 -8.81
C GLU A 511 3.35 -8.05 -10.26
N HIS A 512 3.88 -9.23 -10.56
CA HIS A 512 3.87 -9.81 -11.91
C HIS A 512 2.60 -10.62 -12.23
N MET A 513 1.89 -11.10 -11.21
CA MET A 513 0.71 -11.97 -11.42
C MET A 513 -0.56 -11.18 -11.77
N THR A 514 -0.69 -9.95 -11.29
CA THR A 514 -1.92 -9.15 -11.42
C THR A 514 -2.22 -8.70 -12.85
N ASN A 515 -1.27 -8.81 -13.77
CA ASN A 515 -1.51 -8.62 -15.21
C ASN A 515 -2.21 -9.83 -15.88
N ARG A 516 -2.43 -10.92 -15.15
CA ARG A 516 -3.20 -12.08 -15.61
C ARG A 516 -4.62 -11.96 -15.05
N SER A 517 -5.62 -12.40 -15.82
CA SER A 517 -7.03 -12.41 -15.42
C SER A 517 -7.23 -13.30 -14.18
N LEU A 518 -6.98 -12.75 -13.01
CA LEU A 518 -7.17 -13.40 -11.72
C LEU A 518 -8.66 -13.40 -11.32
N SER A 519 -9.00 -14.06 -10.24
CA SER A 519 -10.37 -14.07 -9.70
C SER A 519 -10.89 -12.64 -9.51
N PRO A 520 -12.17 -12.36 -9.85
CA PRO A 520 -12.73 -11.02 -9.73
C PRO A 520 -12.83 -10.56 -8.27
N THR A 521 -12.57 -9.29 -8.06
CA THR A 521 -12.74 -8.57 -6.80
C THR A 521 -14.01 -7.72 -6.83
N SER A 522 -14.26 -6.91 -5.81
CA SER A 522 -15.27 -5.86 -5.88
C SER A 522 -14.84 -4.66 -6.73
N TYR A 523 -13.59 -4.60 -7.18
CA TYR A 523 -13.03 -3.52 -7.99
C TYR A 523 -13.02 -3.86 -9.49
N PRO A 524 -13.21 -2.87 -10.40
CA PRO A 524 -13.30 -3.11 -11.84
C PRO A 524 -12.04 -3.73 -12.44
N SER A 525 -10.87 -3.31 -11.96
CA SER A 525 -9.57 -3.84 -12.36
C SER A 525 -8.56 -3.73 -11.22
N VAL A 526 -7.69 -4.70 -11.13
CA VAL A 526 -6.61 -4.74 -10.14
C VAL A 526 -5.29 -5.04 -10.83
N SER A 527 -4.28 -4.22 -10.57
CA SER A 527 -2.91 -4.45 -11.04
C SER A 527 -1.91 -3.83 -10.07
N PHE A 528 -0.77 -4.49 -9.92
CA PHE A 528 0.36 -3.97 -9.17
C PHE A 528 1.60 -3.86 -10.07
N ASP A 529 2.52 -3.04 -9.67
CA ASP A 529 3.88 -3.01 -10.21
C ASP A 529 4.86 -2.55 -9.11
N SER A 530 6.12 -2.43 -9.43
CA SER A 530 7.15 -2.05 -8.45
C SER A 530 6.95 -0.66 -7.84
N GLN A 531 6.14 0.20 -8.46
CA GLN A 531 5.84 1.56 -8.00
C GLN A 531 4.41 1.70 -7.47
N ARG A 532 3.51 0.81 -7.86
CA ARG A 532 2.08 0.87 -7.53
C ARG A 532 1.74 -0.08 -6.41
N ARG A 533 1.34 0.47 -5.26
CA ARG A 533 0.90 -0.28 -4.07
C ARG A 533 -0.62 -0.36 -3.93
N PHE A 534 -1.35 0.33 -4.78
CA PHE A 534 -2.81 0.34 -4.84
C PHE A 534 -3.27 -0.33 -6.13
N ALA A 535 -3.97 -1.44 -6.01
CA ALA A 535 -4.36 -2.30 -7.13
C ALA A 535 -5.34 -1.62 -8.08
N SER A 536 -6.33 -0.90 -7.54
CA SER A 536 -7.32 -0.13 -8.28
C SER A 536 -7.03 1.36 -8.16
N ALA A 537 -7.03 2.07 -9.29
CA ALA A 537 -6.52 3.43 -9.37
C ALA A 537 -7.61 4.51 -9.46
N GLY A 538 -8.87 4.17 -9.73
CA GLY A 538 -9.91 5.14 -10.05
C GLY A 538 -11.21 4.94 -9.28
N ALA A 539 -12.16 5.86 -9.53
CA ALA A 539 -13.53 5.82 -9.01
C ALA A 539 -14.52 6.40 -10.02
N TYR A 540 -15.76 5.95 -9.95
CA TYR A 540 -16.91 6.54 -10.61
C TYR A 540 -17.56 7.61 -9.73
N LEU A 541 -18.30 8.53 -10.33
CA LEU A 541 -19.36 9.26 -9.65
C LEU A 541 -20.71 8.78 -10.21
N LEU A 542 -21.50 8.16 -9.35
CA LEU A 542 -22.77 7.54 -9.71
C LEU A 542 -23.94 8.30 -9.11
N LYS A 543 -24.90 8.69 -9.94
CA LYS A 543 -26.19 9.19 -9.47
C LYS A 543 -26.97 8.04 -8.85
N MET A 544 -27.45 8.21 -7.62
CA MET A 544 -28.27 7.18 -6.98
C MET A 544 -29.65 7.08 -7.62
N PRO A 545 -30.20 5.86 -7.75
CA PRO A 545 -31.55 5.66 -8.26
C PRO A 545 -32.58 6.24 -7.29
N SER A 546 -33.58 6.91 -7.82
CA SER A 546 -34.69 7.47 -7.02
C SER A 546 -35.74 6.41 -6.66
N SER A 547 -35.84 5.36 -7.48
CA SER A 547 -36.72 4.21 -7.22
C SER A 547 -35.99 2.88 -7.38
N PRO A 548 -36.52 1.77 -6.85
CA PRO A 548 -35.91 0.43 -7.00
C PRO A 548 -35.81 -0.08 -8.43
N GLU A 549 -36.61 0.49 -9.36
CA GLU A 549 -36.62 0.09 -10.77
C GLU A 549 -35.57 0.83 -11.59
N GLU A 550 -35.02 1.92 -11.07
CA GLU A 550 -33.96 2.69 -11.72
C GLU A 550 -32.60 2.09 -11.45
N THR A 551 -31.68 2.24 -12.38
CA THR A 551 -30.26 1.88 -12.21
C THR A 551 -29.43 3.10 -11.84
N PHE A 552 -28.21 2.86 -11.34
CA PHE A 552 -27.27 3.93 -11.07
C PHE A 552 -26.88 4.65 -12.37
N GLY A 553 -27.07 5.96 -12.41
CA GLY A 553 -26.64 6.80 -13.54
C GLY A 553 -25.18 7.21 -13.37
N LYS A 554 -24.38 7.15 -14.43
CA LYS A 554 -23.01 7.68 -14.39
C LYS A 554 -23.05 9.21 -14.53
N VAL A 555 -22.59 9.91 -13.49
CA VAL A 555 -22.36 11.36 -13.52
C VAL A 555 -20.98 11.63 -14.11
N GLU A 556 -20.00 10.80 -13.75
CA GLU A 556 -18.66 10.83 -14.31
C GLU A 556 -18.15 9.41 -14.54
N GLU A 557 -17.48 9.21 -15.67
CA GLU A 557 -16.84 7.94 -16.00
C GLU A 557 -15.68 7.65 -15.05
N TRP A 558 -15.04 6.52 -15.24
CA TRP A 558 -13.92 6.07 -14.40
C TRP A 558 -12.77 7.10 -14.38
N TYR A 559 -12.74 7.91 -13.33
CA TYR A 559 -11.69 8.90 -13.11
C TYR A 559 -10.48 8.25 -12.42
N VAL A 560 -9.31 8.46 -12.98
CA VAL A 560 -8.01 8.04 -12.39
C VAL A 560 -7.22 9.31 -12.09
N PRO A 561 -6.92 9.60 -10.80
CA PRO A 561 -6.08 10.74 -10.44
C PRO A 561 -4.69 10.64 -11.09
N ALA A 562 -4.12 11.77 -11.50
CA ALA A 562 -2.71 11.84 -11.87
C ALA A 562 -1.84 11.37 -10.69
N SER A 563 -0.86 10.54 -10.98
CA SER A 563 0.06 9.92 -10.01
C SER A 563 1.00 10.94 -9.38
#